data_2e5c62ed9bc6d977f111b18ab91f4369
#
_entry.id   2e5c62ed9bc6d977f111b18ab91f4369
#
_cell.length_a   1.000
_cell.length_b   1.000
_cell.length_c   1.000
_cell.angle_alpha   90.00
_cell.angle_beta   90.00
_cell.angle_gamma   90.00
#
_symmetry.space_group_name_H-M   'P 1'
#
loop_
_entity.id
_entity.type
_entity.pdbx_description
1 polymer ?
#
loop_
_entity_poly.entity_id
_entity_poly.type
_entity_poly.pdbx_seq_one_letter_code
_entity_poly.pdbx_strand_id
1 'polypeptide(L)'
;GTDALRSHLQSLRPKGRDQGLERGFRLSIDRRFHVSGAGLIVTGTASTGTVNVGDHLILQPKGLEVRVRELRANDAATTLASAGQRVALCLAGKVELGDIDRGDGLVEPRLDQLSQRLDVQLTPYADPPPALKHYFPVKPYIGARRVSARVALIEKEIPSPAPGTPST
;
A
#
# COMPACT_ATOMS: atom_id res chain seq x y z
N GLY A 1 25.20 -21.22 -10.21
CA GLY A 1 24.72 -19.89 -10.12
C GLY A 1 23.21 -19.71 -10.28
N THR A 2 22.67 -19.73 -11.48
CA THR A 2 21.23 -19.42 -11.75
C THR A 2 20.28 -20.47 -11.20
N ASP A 3 20.65 -21.73 -11.19
CA ASP A 3 19.76 -22.82 -10.70
C ASP A 3 19.64 -22.79 -9.18
N ALA A 4 20.71 -22.48 -8.46
CA ALA A 4 20.67 -22.31 -7.00
C ALA A 4 19.78 -21.11 -6.63
N LEU A 5 19.90 -19.98 -7.34
CA LEU A 5 19.02 -18.83 -7.12
C LEU A 5 17.56 -19.16 -7.42
N ARG A 6 17.30 -19.87 -8.53
CA ARG A 6 15.93 -20.30 -8.91
C ARG A 6 15.34 -21.21 -7.83
N SER A 7 16.08 -22.20 -7.36
CA SER A 7 15.62 -23.10 -6.30
C SER A 7 15.38 -22.35 -5.00
N HIS A 8 16.24 -21.41 -4.65
CA HIS A 8 16.04 -20.57 -3.48
C HIS A 8 14.78 -19.70 -3.60
N LEU A 9 14.58 -19.01 -4.74
CA LEU A 9 13.38 -18.20 -4.98
C LEU A 9 12.09 -19.04 -4.96
N GLN A 10 12.13 -20.27 -5.48
CA GLN A 10 10.99 -21.21 -5.43
C GLN A 10 10.69 -21.67 -4.01
N SER A 11 11.70 -21.76 -3.15
CA SER A 11 11.52 -22.12 -1.73
C SER A 11 10.93 -20.99 -0.88
N LEU A 12 11.06 -19.72 -1.35
CA LEU A 12 10.49 -18.57 -0.69
C LEU A 12 8.99 -18.51 -0.95
N ARG A 13 8.20 -19.13 -0.08
CA ARG A 13 6.74 -18.97 -0.09
C ARG A 13 6.40 -17.62 0.57
N PRO A 14 5.68 -16.70 -0.11
CA PRO A 14 5.20 -15.49 0.52
C PRO A 14 4.30 -15.88 1.71
N LYS A 15 4.72 -15.51 2.92
CA LYS A 15 3.87 -15.66 4.10
C LYS A 15 2.71 -14.66 3.98
N GLY A 16 1.47 -15.13 3.96
CA GLY A 16 0.32 -14.29 4.27
C GLY A 16 -0.52 -13.75 3.11
N ARG A 17 -0.60 -14.40 1.96
CA ARG A 17 -1.62 -14.04 0.96
C ARG A 17 -3.05 -14.12 1.52
N ASP A 18 -3.31 -15.01 2.47
CA ASP A 18 -4.65 -15.24 3.02
C ASP A 18 -5.02 -14.25 4.14
N GLN A 19 -4.04 -13.65 4.82
CA GLN A 19 -4.30 -12.76 5.97
C GLN A 19 -4.91 -11.40 5.61
N GLY A 20 -4.94 -11.03 4.34
CA GLY A 20 -5.46 -9.74 3.89
C GLY A 20 -6.84 -9.79 3.25
N LEU A 21 -7.37 -10.97 2.90
CA LEU A 21 -8.60 -11.08 2.10
C LEU A 21 -9.85 -10.62 2.86
N GLU A 22 -9.92 -10.87 4.15
CA GLU A 22 -11.06 -10.47 4.99
C GLU A 22 -11.05 -9.00 5.44
N ARG A 23 -9.95 -8.27 5.18
CA ARG A 23 -9.72 -6.92 5.70
C ARG A 23 -10.31 -5.80 4.87
N GLY A 24 -11.17 -6.07 3.91
CA GLY A 24 -11.69 -5.06 2.99
C GLY A 24 -10.63 -4.51 2.03
N PHE A 25 -11.07 -4.04 0.88
CA PHE A 25 -10.18 -3.65 -0.20
C PHE A 25 -9.42 -2.35 0.08
N ARG A 26 -8.10 -2.40 -0.14
CA ARG A 26 -7.21 -1.23 -0.17
C ARG A 26 -6.22 -1.33 -1.31
N LEU A 27 -6.10 -0.26 -2.08
CA LEU A 27 -5.10 -0.12 -3.15
C LEU A 27 -4.37 1.22 -2.98
N SER A 28 -3.05 1.20 -3.07
CA SER A 28 -2.24 2.42 -3.12
C SER A 28 -1.90 2.75 -4.57
N ILE A 29 -2.31 3.91 -5.02
CA ILE A 29 -2.14 4.37 -6.41
C ILE A 29 -0.69 4.77 -6.65
N ASP A 30 -0.05 4.19 -7.65
CA ASP A 30 1.30 4.54 -8.08
C ASP A 30 1.33 5.31 -9.41
N ARG A 31 0.34 5.09 -10.28
CA ARG A 31 0.20 5.80 -11.55
C ARG A 31 -1.26 6.09 -11.85
N ARG A 32 -1.47 7.18 -12.58
CA ARG A 32 -2.77 7.58 -13.13
C ARG A 32 -2.59 8.03 -14.58
N PHE A 33 -3.51 7.74 -15.42
CA PHE A 33 -3.52 8.19 -16.81
C PHE A 33 -4.92 8.12 -17.40
N HIS A 34 -5.13 8.88 -18.45
CA HIS A 34 -6.37 8.85 -19.22
C HIS A 34 -6.11 8.14 -20.54
N VAL A 35 -6.96 7.17 -20.86
CA VAL A 35 -6.92 6.44 -22.14
C VAL A 35 -8.14 6.82 -22.96
N SER A 36 -7.91 7.27 -24.20
CA SER A 36 -8.98 7.59 -25.13
C SER A 36 -9.90 6.38 -25.31
N GLY A 37 -11.20 6.57 -25.12
CA GLY A 37 -12.21 5.52 -25.19
C GLY A 37 -12.37 4.68 -23.92
N ALA A 38 -11.32 4.47 -23.13
CA ALA A 38 -11.40 3.74 -21.87
C ALA A 38 -11.67 4.64 -20.65
N GLY A 39 -11.17 5.88 -20.65
CA GLY A 39 -11.39 6.83 -19.57
C GLY A 39 -10.23 6.89 -18.57
N LEU A 40 -10.54 7.20 -17.32
CA LEU A 40 -9.57 7.39 -16.23
C LEU A 40 -9.13 6.04 -15.69
N ILE A 41 -7.83 5.77 -15.77
CA ILE A 41 -7.23 4.54 -15.27
C ILE A 41 -6.23 4.86 -14.17
N VAL A 42 -6.26 4.10 -13.11
CA VAL A 42 -5.26 4.10 -12.04
C VAL A 42 -4.63 2.73 -11.91
N THR A 43 -3.34 2.70 -11.56
CA THR A 43 -2.64 1.45 -11.27
C THR A 43 -2.05 1.50 -9.87
N GLY A 44 -1.91 0.31 -9.28
CA GLY A 44 -1.34 0.17 -7.95
C GLY A 44 -1.26 -1.29 -7.53
N THR A 45 -0.85 -1.50 -6.28
CA THR A 45 -0.86 -2.81 -5.66
C THR A 45 -1.99 -2.90 -4.65
N ALA A 46 -2.84 -3.91 -4.79
CA ALA A 46 -3.85 -4.24 -3.79
C ALA A 46 -3.14 -4.75 -2.53
N SER A 47 -3.27 -4.03 -1.42
CA SER A 47 -2.61 -4.38 -0.16
C SER A 47 -3.45 -5.32 0.69
N THR A 48 -4.78 -5.17 0.65
CA THR A 48 -5.74 -6.02 1.37
C THR A 48 -7.02 -6.19 0.57
N GLY A 49 -7.82 -7.20 0.92
CA GLY A 49 -9.16 -7.44 0.42
C GLY A 49 -9.23 -7.87 -1.04
N THR A 50 -10.42 -7.77 -1.57
CA THR A 50 -10.77 -8.09 -2.97
C THR A 50 -11.58 -6.96 -3.56
N VAL A 51 -11.52 -6.81 -4.88
CA VAL A 51 -12.32 -5.84 -5.64
C VAL A 51 -12.89 -6.49 -6.89
N ASN A 52 -14.13 -6.18 -7.21
CA ASN A 52 -14.82 -6.62 -8.41
C ASN A 52 -15.14 -5.45 -9.34
N VAL A 53 -15.36 -5.77 -10.59
CA VAL A 53 -16.01 -4.83 -11.52
C VAL A 53 -17.40 -4.51 -10.99
N GLY A 54 -17.73 -3.23 -10.94
CA GLY A 54 -18.99 -2.72 -10.39
C GLY A 54 -18.89 -2.19 -8.97
N ASP A 55 -17.86 -2.56 -8.21
CA ASP A 55 -17.67 -2.11 -6.83
C ASP A 55 -17.52 -0.59 -6.73
N HIS A 56 -18.02 -0.05 -5.63
CA HIS A 56 -17.85 1.34 -5.23
C HIS A 56 -16.69 1.46 -4.26
N LEU A 57 -15.80 2.42 -4.54
CA LEU A 57 -14.62 2.69 -3.75
C LEU A 57 -14.56 4.19 -3.42
N ILE A 58 -13.82 4.53 -2.37
CA ILE A 58 -13.54 5.92 -1.99
C ILE A 58 -12.10 6.26 -2.33
N LEU A 59 -11.90 7.34 -3.08
CA LEU A 59 -10.59 7.93 -3.33
C LEU A 59 -10.16 8.77 -2.14
N GLN A 60 -9.18 8.29 -1.40
CA GLN A 60 -8.58 8.99 -0.26
C GLN A 60 -7.36 9.82 -0.68
N PRO A 61 -7.11 10.99 -0.09
CA PRO A 61 -7.83 11.56 1.08
C PRO A 61 -9.03 12.42 0.71
N LYS A 62 -9.39 12.55 -0.56
CA LYS A 62 -10.43 13.50 -1.02
C LYS A 62 -11.86 13.06 -0.71
N GLY A 63 -12.10 11.80 -0.37
CA GLY A 63 -13.42 11.26 -0.07
C GLY A 63 -14.33 11.16 -1.31
N LEU A 64 -13.76 11.12 -2.52
CA LEU A 64 -14.53 11.04 -3.75
C LEU A 64 -14.96 9.60 -4.03
N GLU A 65 -16.26 9.40 -4.22
CA GLU A 65 -16.80 8.12 -4.60
C GLU A 65 -16.54 7.81 -6.08
N VAL A 66 -16.03 6.62 -6.34
CA VAL A 66 -15.75 6.10 -7.68
C VAL A 66 -16.27 4.68 -7.83
N ARG A 67 -16.63 4.30 -9.05
CA ARG A 67 -17.03 2.93 -9.38
C ARG A 67 -16.01 2.27 -10.30
N VAL A 68 -15.69 1.03 -10.05
CA VAL A 68 -14.83 0.21 -10.90
C VAL A 68 -15.61 -0.20 -12.15
N ARG A 69 -15.20 0.29 -13.31
CA ARG A 69 -15.83 -0.02 -14.61
C ARG A 69 -15.19 -1.22 -15.28
N GLU A 70 -13.86 -1.28 -15.22
CA GLU A 70 -13.06 -2.35 -15.78
C GLU A 70 -11.86 -2.62 -14.87
N LEU A 71 -11.37 -3.84 -14.92
CA LEU A 71 -10.29 -4.29 -14.05
C LEU A 71 -9.32 -5.18 -14.82
N ARG A 72 -8.03 -4.96 -14.60
CA ARG A 72 -6.95 -5.84 -15.05
C ARG A 72 -6.06 -6.18 -13.87
N ALA A 73 -5.69 -7.43 -13.74
CA ALA A 73 -4.73 -7.89 -12.74
C ALA A 73 -3.60 -8.66 -13.43
N ASN A 74 -2.35 -8.33 -13.10
CA ASN A 74 -1.16 -8.93 -13.69
C ASN A 74 -1.22 -8.91 -15.25
N ASP A 75 -1.61 -7.77 -15.81
CA ASP A 75 -1.76 -7.49 -17.24
C ASP A 75 -2.87 -8.27 -17.98
N ALA A 76 -3.67 -9.07 -17.29
CA ALA A 76 -4.82 -9.77 -17.83
C ALA A 76 -6.14 -9.09 -17.43
N ALA A 77 -7.10 -9.00 -18.36
CA ALA A 77 -8.46 -8.57 -18.05
C ALA A 77 -9.12 -9.60 -17.12
N THR A 78 -9.79 -9.12 -16.10
CA THR A 78 -10.47 -9.96 -15.10
C THR A 78 -11.65 -9.19 -14.48
N THR A 79 -12.54 -9.90 -13.82
CA THR A 79 -13.65 -9.30 -13.07
C THR A 79 -13.37 -9.17 -11.58
N LEU A 80 -12.32 -9.85 -11.10
CA LEU A 80 -11.95 -9.89 -9.67
C LEU A 80 -10.44 -9.72 -9.53
N ALA A 81 -10.01 -8.95 -8.55
CA ALA A 81 -8.62 -8.90 -8.09
C ALA A 81 -8.53 -8.98 -6.57
N SER A 82 -7.39 -9.48 -6.08
CA SER A 82 -7.16 -9.76 -4.67
C SER A 82 -5.87 -9.12 -4.16
N ALA A 83 -5.74 -9.06 -2.85
CA ALA A 83 -4.52 -8.63 -2.18
C ALA A 83 -3.25 -9.28 -2.76
N GLY A 84 -2.18 -8.49 -2.86
CA GLY A 84 -0.88 -8.88 -3.42
C GLY A 84 -0.78 -8.80 -4.94
N GLN A 85 -1.87 -8.52 -5.65
CA GLN A 85 -1.84 -8.35 -7.10
C GLN A 85 -1.55 -6.90 -7.50
N ARG A 86 -0.85 -6.75 -8.63
CA ARG A 86 -0.79 -5.47 -9.32
C ARG A 86 -2.04 -5.31 -10.16
N VAL A 87 -2.73 -4.18 -9.98
CA VAL A 87 -4.07 -3.95 -10.52
C VAL A 87 -4.11 -2.65 -11.30
N ALA A 88 -4.82 -2.66 -12.42
CA ALA A 88 -5.26 -1.47 -13.12
C ALA A 88 -6.79 -1.39 -13.07
N LEU A 89 -7.31 -0.27 -12.58
CA LEU A 89 -8.75 -0.01 -12.44
C LEU A 89 -9.13 1.13 -13.37
N CYS A 90 -10.11 0.89 -14.24
CA CYS A 90 -10.81 1.95 -14.95
C CYS A 90 -11.92 2.47 -14.04
N LEU A 91 -11.86 3.76 -13.74
CA LEU A 91 -12.77 4.40 -12.80
C LEU A 91 -13.87 5.18 -13.52
N ALA A 92 -15.08 5.11 -13.00
CA ALA A 92 -16.20 5.95 -13.37
C ALA A 92 -16.68 6.73 -12.14
N GLY A 93 -17.13 7.95 -12.35
CA GLY A 93 -17.59 8.85 -11.27
C GLY A 93 -17.28 10.30 -11.59
N LYS A 94 -17.56 11.17 -10.64
CA LYS A 94 -17.22 12.59 -10.72
C LYS A 94 -15.78 12.81 -10.24
N VAL A 95 -14.82 12.18 -10.95
CA VAL A 95 -13.39 12.24 -10.64
C VAL A 95 -12.62 12.52 -11.91
N GLU A 96 -11.68 13.44 -11.85
CA GLU A 96 -10.80 13.80 -12.95
C GLU A 96 -9.35 13.40 -12.68
N LEU A 97 -8.52 13.38 -13.71
CA LEU A 97 -7.10 13.05 -13.58
C LEU A 97 -6.39 13.95 -12.54
N GLY A 98 -6.78 15.25 -12.47
CA GLY A 98 -6.26 16.21 -11.52
C GLY A 98 -6.62 15.95 -10.06
N ASP A 99 -7.64 15.12 -9.83
CA ASP A 99 -8.05 14.77 -8.47
C ASP A 99 -7.22 13.67 -7.83
N ILE A 100 -6.46 12.95 -8.62
CA ILE A 100 -5.71 11.77 -8.13
C ILE A 100 -4.24 12.10 -8.06
N ASP A 101 -3.59 11.85 -6.95
CA ASP A 101 -2.16 11.98 -6.78
C ASP A 101 -1.49 10.62 -6.55
N ARG A 102 -0.21 10.54 -6.89
CA ARG A 102 0.57 9.36 -6.56
C ARG A 102 0.60 9.16 -5.04
N GLY A 103 0.21 7.97 -4.60
CA GLY A 103 0.13 7.62 -3.19
C GLY A 103 -1.23 7.87 -2.57
N ASP A 104 -2.20 8.36 -3.35
CA ASP A 104 -3.60 8.31 -2.93
C ASP A 104 -4.07 6.86 -2.81
N GLY A 105 -5.12 6.64 -2.04
CA GLY A 105 -5.69 5.33 -1.80
C GLY A 105 -7.05 5.16 -2.47
N LEU A 106 -7.32 3.95 -2.95
CA LEU A 106 -8.68 3.50 -3.18
C LEU A 106 -9.04 2.49 -2.11
N VAL A 107 -10.13 2.73 -1.40
CA VAL A 107 -10.57 1.90 -0.28
C VAL A 107 -12.06 1.57 -0.40
N GLU A 108 -12.43 0.42 0.14
CA GLU A 108 -13.83 0.08 0.36
C GLU A 108 -14.49 1.12 1.28
N PRO A 109 -15.76 1.54 1.05
CA PRO A 109 -16.39 2.64 1.80
C PRO A 109 -16.34 2.51 3.32
N ARG A 110 -16.49 1.29 3.86
CA ARG A 110 -16.37 1.06 5.32
C ARG A 110 -14.99 1.33 5.90
N LEU A 111 -13.96 1.45 5.05
CA LEU A 111 -12.58 1.73 5.42
C LEU A 111 -12.20 3.19 5.21
N ASP A 112 -13.15 4.05 4.87
CA ASP A 112 -12.92 5.48 4.66
C ASP A 112 -12.74 6.20 6.00
N GLN A 113 -11.57 5.97 6.59
CA GLN A 113 -11.14 6.64 7.82
C GLN A 113 -9.76 7.23 7.60
N LEU A 114 -9.67 8.53 7.80
CA LEU A 114 -8.40 9.26 7.77
C LEU A 114 -7.89 9.44 9.20
N SER A 115 -6.61 9.23 9.42
CA SER A 115 -5.96 9.47 10.71
C SER A 115 -4.79 10.41 10.55
N GLN A 116 -4.64 11.31 11.52
CA GLN A 116 -3.47 12.17 11.65
C GLN A 116 -2.46 11.63 12.66
N ARG A 117 -2.79 10.52 13.32
CA ARG A 117 -1.94 9.86 14.31
C ARG A 117 -1.88 8.37 14.04
N LEU A 118 -0.68 7.82 14.12
CA LEU A 118 -0.40 6.40 13.94
C LEU A 118 0.51 5.95 15.08
N ASP A 119 0.17 4.84 15.71
CA ASP A 119 1.08 4.14 16.61
C ASP A 119 1.92 3.19 15.77
N VAL A 120 3.23 3.31 15.88
CA VAL A 120 4.18 2.53 15.09
C VAL A 120 5.30 1.99 15.96
N GLN A 121 5.74 0.79 15.66
CA GLN A 121 6.98 0.23 16.21
C GLN A 121 8.13 0.61 15.27
N LEU A 122 9.14 1.28 15.82
CA LEU A 122 10.33 1.67 15.07
C LEU A 122 11.45 0.66 15.33
N THR A 123 12.01 0.12 14.25
CA THR A 123 13.22 -0.71 14.30
C THR A 123 14.34 0.06 13.62
N PRO A 124 15.36 0.53 14.36
CA PRO A 124 16.50 1.21 13.77
C PRO A 124 17.28 0.27 12.86
N TYR A 125 17.75 0.79 11.73
CA TYR A 125 18.59 0.03 10.80
C TYR A 125 20.09 0.16 11.11
N ALA A 126 20.50 1.26 11.77
CA ALA A 126 21.88 1.53 12.09
C ALA A 126 22.29 0.98 13.47
N ASP A 127 23.53 0.54 13.60
CA ASP A 127 24.14 0.13 14.86
C ASP A 127 25.41 1.00 15.12
N PRO A 128 25.45 1.81 16.18
CA PRO A 128 24.37 2.07 17.14
C PRO A 128 23.19 2.83 16.53
N PRO A 129 21.97 2.62 17.05
CA PRO A 129 20.80 3.32 16.56
C PRO A 129 20.92 4.83 16.81
N PRO A 130 20.46 5.67 15.89
CA PRO A 130 20.45 7.12 16.09
C PRO A 130 19.55 7.49 17.28
N ALA A 131 20.02 8.42 18.12
CA ALA A 131 19.21 8.94 19.20
C ALA A 131 18.01 9.70 18.63
N LEU A 132 16.81 9.16 18.77
CA LEU A 132 15.56 9.84 18.42
C LEU A 132 15.14 10.76 19.58
N LYS A 133 15.01 12.05 19.28
CA LYS A 133 14.43 13.01 20.21
C LYS A 133 12.91 13.02 20.09
N HIS A 134 12.23 13.32 21.17
CA HIS A 134 10.78 13.54 21.15
C HIS A 134 10.43 14.66 20.16
N TYR A 135 9.38 14.47 19.34
CA TYR A 135 8.99 15.34 18.23
C TYR A 135 10.03 15.47 17.11
N PHE A 136 10.92 14.49 16.94
CA PHE A 136 11.87 14.48 15.83
C PHE A 136 11.12 14.47 14.49
N PRO A 137 11.46 15.37 13.53
CA PRO A 137 10.81 15.41 12.24
C PRO A 137 11.24 14.21 11.38
N VAL A 138 10.28 13.53 10.78
CA VAL A 138 10.49 12.38 9.91
C VAL A 138 9.67 12.50 8.63
N LYS A 139 10.06 11.73 7.63
CA LYS A 139 9.33 11.61 6.35
C LYS A 139 8.96 10.15 6.11
N PRO A 140 7.92 9.63 6.78
CA PRO A 140 7.46 8.27 6.53
C PRO A 140 6.94 8.10 5.11
N TYR A 141 7.18 6.90 4.58
CA TYR A 141 6.61 6.43 3.34
C TYR A 141 5.53 5.42 3.66
N ILE A 142 4.31 5.69 3.21
CA ILE A 142 3.15 4.83 3.41
C ILE A 142 2.62 4.46 2.02
N GLY A 143 2.85 3.22 1.60
CA GLY A 143 2.63 2.84 0.21
C GLY A 143 3.49 3.68 -0.73
N ALA A 144 2.88 4.35 -1.71
CA ALA A 144 3.57 5.22 -2.66
C ALA A 144 3.62 6.69 -2.23
N ARG A 145 3.09 7.04 -1.05
CA ARG A 145 2.99 8.41 -0.53
C ARG A 145 4.09 8.71 0.48
N ARG A 146 4.71 9.88 0.35
CA ARG A 146 5.61 10.48 1.34
C ARG A 146 4.86 11.58 2.09
N VAL A 147 4.83 11.49 3.41
CA VAL A 147 4.21 12.50 4.26
C VAL A 147 5.25 13.12 5.19
N SER A 148 4.96 14.30 5.73
CA SER A 148 5.77 14.89 6.80
C SER A 148 5.11 14.59 8.13
N ALA A 149 5.88 14.07 9.09
CA ALA A 149 5.38 13.70 10.41
C ALA A 149 6.40 14.07 11.50
N ARG A 150 5.99 13.95 12.75
CA ARG A 150 6.85 14.03 13.92
C ARG A 150 6.67 12.79 14.78
N VAL A 151 7.76 12.24 15.29
CA VAL A 151 7.73 11.08 16.16
C VAL A 151 7.54 11.55 17.60
N ALA A 152 6.41 11.18 18.21
CA ALA A 152 6.22 11.29 19.65
C ALA A 152 6.60 9.95 20.28
N LEU A 153 7.66 9.94 21.08
CA LEU A 153 8.07 8.73 21.79
C LEU A 153 7.10 8.47 22.94
N ILE A 154 6.47 7.32 22.93
CA ILE A 154 5.56 6.84 23.98
C ILE A 154 6.37 6.11 25.05
N GLU A 155 7.37 5.31 24.63
CA GLU A 155 8.32 4.65 25.50
C GLU A 155 9.73 5.21 25.30
N LYS A 156 10.48 5.39 26.37
CA LYS A 156 11.82 5.98 26.31
C LYS A 156 12.90 5.00 25.83
N GLU A 157 12.61 3.71 25.79
CA GLU A 157 13.57 2.70 25.38
C GLU A 157 13.33 2.31 23.93
N ILE A 158 14.29 2.64 23.06
CA ILE A 158 14.42 1.98 21.77
C ILE A 158 15.02 0.60 22.11
N PRO A 159 14.30 -0.52 21.88
CA PRO A 159 14.89 -1.82 22.16
C PRO A 159 16.17 -1.95 21.34
N SER A 160 17.28 -2.19 22.02
CA SER A 160 18.53 -2.54 21.35
C SER A 160 18.27 -3.79 20.52
N PRO A 161 18.65 -3.86 19.23
CA PRO A 161 18.56 -5.09 18.50
C PRO A 161 19.32 -6.18 19.27
N ALA A 162 18.68 -7.31 19.47
CA ALA A 162 19.33 -8.46 20.10
C ALA A 162 20.64 -8.74 19.37
N PRO A 163 21.76 -8.98 20.05
CA PRO A 163 23.05 -9.22 19.41
C PRO A 163 22.88 -10.42 18.49
N GLY A 164 23.10 -10.17 17.20
CA GLY A 164 23.02 -11.21 16.17
C GLY A 164 23.99 -12.34 16.51
N THR A 165 23.48 -13.54 16.56
CA THR A 165 24.26 -14.76 16.64
C THR A 165 25.24 -14.77 15.47
N PRO A 166 26.56 -14.88 15.69
CA PRO A 166 27.51 -14.95 14.58
C PRO A 166 27.24 -16.24 13.81
N SER A 167 26.98 -16.08 12.52
CA SER A 167 26.93 -17.21 11.59
C SER A 167 28.33 -17.84 11.51
N THR A 168 28.42 -19.06 11.96
CA THR A 168 29.55 -19.96 11.67
C THR A 168 29.39 -20.48 10.24
#